data_66cedb769313ecd6768ce4eca67dabd9
#
_entry.id   66cedb769313ecd6768ce4eca67dabd9
#
_cell.length_a   1.000
_cell.length_b   1.000
_cell.length_c   1.000
_cell.angle_alpha   90.00
_cell.angle_beta   90.00
_cell.angle_gamma   90.00
#
_symmetry.space_group_name_H-M   'P 1'
#
loop_
_entity.id
_entity.type
_entity.pdbx_description
1 polymer ?
#
loop_
_entity_poly.entity_id
_entity_poly.type
_entity_poly.pdbx_seq_one_letter_code
_entity_poly.pdbx_strand_id
1 'polypeptide(L)'
;EINYVKAGGEFQEKDNAIYIPKIGKSPVVSKLSDAKLKHQNYFQVVLREVAFNEYVSAFFKSTLGQLILNSLTSQTFIAHLNKKDLEQALVALPKPEEQRLIVDTQKTLSRLKSAIDEFDTELALNPTSSNSIQKQLDTMLDAIGGLTDADKVYGLIREGESKRTELKETLSLDVKKRTKEKYIETSALKTVVAFLNTEGGILLIGVSDDGKITGLNDEIEKFYKNIDKFLLHWKTLLKERVGEENYPFIEYKVIRVNERLVLWVECNASVSPCYLDQIDFYVRTNPATDKLEGPKLVEYVKNHFK
;
A
#
# COMPACT_ATOMS: atom_id res chain seq x y z
N GLU A 1 13.04 -11.11 -32.21
CA GLU A 1 12.89 -11.98 -33.39
C GLU A 1 11.58 -12.76 -33.25
N ILE A 2 10.73 -12.77 -34.30
CA ILE A 2 9.46 -13.52 -34.28
C ILE A 2 9.55 -14.69 -35.27
N ASN A 3 9.47 -15.91 -34.71
CA ASN A 3 9.54 -17.16 -35.41
C ASN A 3 8.17 -17.87 -35.43
N TYR A 4 7.96 -18.73 -36.42
CA TYR A 4 6.80 -19.64 -36.48
C TYR A 4 7.18 -20.93 -37.17
N VAL A 5 6.42 -21.99 -36.91
CA VAL A 5 6.58 -23.27 -37.54
C VAL A 5 5.39 -23.61 -38.43
N LYS A 6 5.62 -24.42 -39.46
CA LYS A 6 4.58 -24.98 -40.36
C LYS A 6 3.77 -26.07 -39.64
N ALA A 7 2.67 -26.47 -40.24
CA ALA A 7 1.85 -27.58 -39.72
C ALA A 7 2.70 -28.83 -39.49
N GLY A 8 2.61 -29.38 -38.25
CA GLY A 8 3.39 -30.53 -37.81
C GLY A 8 4.84 -30.24 -37.42
N GLY A 9 5.30 -28.99 -37.54
CA GLY A 9 6.64 -28.59 -37.10
C GLY A 9 6.66 -28.29 -35.59
N GLU A 10 7.86 -28.40 -35.01
CA GLU A 10 8.11 -28.12 -33.60
C GLU A 10 9.12 -27.00 -33.44
N PHE A 11 8.97 -26.21 -32.38
CA PHE A 11 9.98 -25.25 -31.95
C PHE A 11 11.12 -25.95 -31.23
N GLN A 12 12.32 -25.46 -31.44
CA GLN A 12 13.39 -25.62 -30.48
C GLN A 12 13.26 -24.51 -29.41
N GLU A 13 13.38 -24.89 -28.16
CA GLU A 13 13.35 -23.90 -27.05
C GLU A 13 14.55 -22.99 -27.20
N LYS A 14 14.28 -21.66 -27.06
CA LYS A 14 15.30 -20.62 -27.13
C LYS A 14 15.32 -19.86 -25.80
N ASP A 15 16.50 -19.48 -25.37
CA ASP A 15 16.68 -18.62 -24.21
C ASP A 15 15.92 -17.30 -24.39
N ASN A 16 15.38 -16.79 -23.31
CA ASN A 16 14.64 -15.53 -23.25
C ASN A 16 13.53 -15.42 -24.32
N ALA A 17 12.84 -16.51 -24.61
CA ALA A 17 11.72 -16.55 -25.55
C ALA A 17 10.37 -16.59 -24.82
N ILE A 18 9.32 -16.07 -25.46
CA ILE A 18 7.92 -16.25 -25.10
C ILE A 18 7.16 -16.87 -26.26
N TYR A 19 6.07 -17.56 -25.94
CA TYR A 19 5.21 -18.21 -26.92
C TYR A 19 3.82 -17.59 -26.86
N ILE A 20 3.45 -16.88 -27.94
CA ILE A 20 2.19 -16.14 -28.04
C ILE A 20 1.24 -16.93 -28.93
N PRO A 21 0.04 -17.31 -28.47
CA PRO A 21 -0.92 -18.07 -29.26
C PRO A 21 -1.43 -17.22 -30.44
N LYS A 22 -1.49 -17.82 -31.61
CA LYS A 22 -2.03 -17.22 -32.84
C LYS A 22 -3.56 -17.22 -32.85
N ILE A 23 -4.17 -18.19 -32.19
CA ILE A 23 -5.61 -18.45 -32.18
C ILE A 23 -6.10 -18.77 -30.77
N GLY A 24 -7.34 -18.41 -30.49
CA GLY A 24 -8.00 -18.76 -29.24
C GLY A 24 -7.53 -17.96 -28.02
N LYS A 25 -7.96 -18.39 -26.83
CA LYS A 25 -7.74 -17.74 -25.53
C LYS A 25 -6.64 -18.40 -24.69
N SER A 26 -5.71 -19.13 -25.31
CA SER A 26 -4.59 -19.72 -24.57
C SER A 26 -3.68 -18.62 -24.01
N PRO A 27 -3.13 -18.80 -22.81
CA PRO A 27 -2.22 -17.81 -22.23
C PRO A 27 -0.88 -17.75 -22.98
N VAL A 28 -0.25 -16.60 -22.97
CA VAL A 28 1.16 -16.43 -23.35
C VAL A 28 2.03 -17.15 -22.29
N VAL A 29 3.01 -17.92 -22.74
CA VAL A 29 3.89 -18.69 -21.85
C VAL A 29 5.36 -18.37 -22.12
N SER A 30 6.19 -18.46 -21.07
CA SER A 30 7.64 -18.22 -21.12
C SER A 30 8.46 -19.50 -21.30
N LYS A 31 7.83 -20.67 -21.16
CA LYS A 31 8.45 -22.00 -21.39
C LYS A 31 7.64 -22.77 -22.40
N LEU A 32 8.33 -23.49 -23.27
CA LEU A 32 7.68 -24.30 -24.29
C LEU A 32 6.88 -25.47 -23.69
N SER A 33 7.34 -26.00 -22.55
CA SER A 33 6.64 -27.04 -21.79
C SER A 33 5.25 -26.65 -21.31
N ASP A 34 4.98 -25.34 -21.14
CA ASP A 34 3.70 -24.81 -20.67
C ASP A 34 2.71 -24.55 -21.81
N ALA A 35 3.14 -24.75 -23.07
CA ALA A 35 2.30 -24.55 -24.25
C ALA A 35 1.20 -25.61 -24.34
N LYS A 36 -0.08 -25.17 -24.37
CA LYS A 36 -1.26 -26.06 -24.41
C LYS A 36 -1.75 -26.41 -25.81
N LEU A 37 -1.33 -25.65 -26.82
CA LEU A 37 -1.69 -25.87 -28.20
C LEU A 37 -0.50 -26.45 -28.96
N LYS A 38 -0.76 -27.00 -30.18
CA LYS A 38 0.33 -27.45 -31.08
C LYS A 38 1.22 -26.24 -31.43
N HIS A 39 2.52 -26.45 -31.57
CA HIS A 39 3.53 -25.40 -31.79
C HIS A 39 3.21 -24.51 -33.00
N GLN A 40 2.64 -25.05 -34.06
CA GLN A 40 2.21 -24.29 -35.24
C GLN A 40 1.22 -23.17 -34.92
N ASN A 41 0.51 -23.23 -33.79
CA ASN A 41 -0.46 -22.27 -33.33
C ASN A 41 0.14 -21.19 -32.40
N TYR A 42 1.45 -21.15 -32.29
CA TYR A 42 2.17 -20.10 -31.55
C TYR A 42 3.12 -19.32 -32.45
N PHE A 43 3.42 -18.10 -32.02
CA PHE A 43 4.63 -17.39 -32.37
C PHE A 43 5.65 -17.58 -31.24
N GLN A 44 6.88 -17.93 -31.57
CA GLN A 44 8.02 -17.84 -30.67
C GLN A 44 8.65 -16.47 -30.84
N VAL A 45 8.64 -15.67 -29.79
CA VAL A 45 9.23 -14.33 -29.77
C VAL A 45 10.46 -14.35 -28.88
N VAL A 46 11.63 -14.25 -29.50
CA VAL A 46 12.91 -14.14 -28.79
C VAL A 46 13.14 -12.67 -28.44
N LEU A 47 13.24 -12.38 -27.15
CA LEU A 47 13.36 -11.04 -26.61
C LEU A 47 14.83 -10.59 -26.56
N ARG A 48 15.05 -9.29 -26.51
CA ARG A 48 16.37 -8.72 -26.23
C ARG A 48 16.66 -8.78 -24.73
N GLU A 49 17.91 -8.67 -24.33
CA GLU A 49 18.37 -8.76 -22.93
C GLU A 49 17.72 -7.74 -21.96
N VAL A 50 17.22 -6.63 -22.51
CA VAL A 50 16.50 -5.59 -21.71
C VAL A 50 15.11 -6.02 -21.25
N ALA A 51 14.56 -7.10 -21.81
CA ALA A 51 13.22 -7.60 -21.51
C ALA A 51 13.28 -9.06 -21.09
N PHE A 52 12.84 -9.40 -19.88
CA PHE A 52 12.79 -10.77 -19.39
C PHE A 52 11.52 -11.48 -19.88
N ASN A 53 11.68 -12.70 -20.36
CA ASN A 53 10.57 -13.51 -20.87
C ASN A 53 9.47 -13.76 -19.82
N GLU A 54 9.84 -13.99 -18.55
CA GLU A 54 8.86 -14.14 -17.46
C GLU A 54 8.04 -12.87 -17.28
N TYR A 55 8.69 -11.68 -17.30
CA TYR A 55 8.00 -10.40 -17.18
C TYR A 55 7.04 -10.15 -18.36
N VAL A 56 7.51 -10.31 -19.60
CA VAL A 56 6.70 -10.07 -20.79
C VAL A 56 5.53 -11.05 -20.88
N SER A 57 5.77 -12.34 -20.54
CA SER A 57 4.69 -13.32 -20.42
C SER A 57 3.65 -12.94 -19.39
N ALA A 58 4.09 -12.46 -18.22
CA ALA A 58 3.23 -11.98 -17.16
C ALA A 58 2.44 -10.73 -17.56
N PHE A 59 3.08 -9.78 -18.24
CA PHE A 59 2.42 -8.59 -18.78
C PHE A 59 1.26 -8.99 -19.73
N PHE A 60 1.49 -9.89 -20.68
CA PHE A 60 0.44 -10.35 -21.59
C PHE A 60 -0.66 -11.21 -20.93
N LYS A 61 -0.42 -11.75 -19.73
CA LYS A 61 -1.46 -12.39 -18.91
C LYS A 61 -2.34 -11.39 -18.16
N SER A 62 -1.88 -10.16 -17.96
CA SER A 62 -2.64 -9.10 -17.30
C SER A 62 -3.82 -8.64 -18.15
N THR A 63 -4.80 -7.97 -17.51
CA THR A 63 -5.96 -7.40 -18.21
C THR A 63 -5.55 -6.45 -19.34
N LEU A 64 -4.55 -5.59 -19.09
CA LEU A 64 -4.03 -4.67 -20.10
C LEU A 64 -3.37 -5.42 -21.26
N GLY A 65 -2.52 -6.39 -20.98
CA GLY A 65 -1.85 -7.20 -22.00
C GLY A 65 -2.84 -7.99 -22.86
N GLN A 66 -3.90 -8.51 -22.26
CA GLN A 66 -4.98 -9.19 -22.99
C GLN A 66 -5.76 -8.22 -23.89
N LEU A 67 -6.04 -7.01 -23.43
CA LEU A 67 -6.67 -5.97 -24.24
C LEU A 67 -5.80 -5.60 -25.47
N ILE A 68 -4.48 -5.48 -25.26
CA ILE A 68 -3.54 -5.23 -26.36
C ILE A 68 -3.56 -6.38 -27.36
N LEU A 69 -3.42 -7.65 -26.91
CA LEU A 69 -3.47 -8.79 -27.82
C LEU A 69 -4.80 -8.88 -28.58
N ASN A 70 -5.92 -8.64 -27.89
CA ASN A 70 -7.24 -8.65 -28.50
C ASN A 70 -7.40 -7.54 -29.57
N SER A 71 -6.82 -6.35 -29.34
CA SER A 71 -6.86 -5.26 -30.31
C SER A 71 -6.06 -5.56 -31.59
N LEU A 72 -5.07 -6.46 -31.50
CA LEU A 72 -4.22 -6.88 -32.61
C LEU A 72 -4.79 -8.09 -33.38
N THR A 73 -5.85 -8.71 -32.88
CA THR A 73 -6.48 -9.85 -33.55
C THR A 73 -7.51 -9.37 -34.59
N SER A 74 -7.60 -10.09 -35.73
CA SER A 74 -8.62 -9.83 -36.74
C SER A 74 -10.02 -10.05 -36.16
N GLN A 75 -10.99 -9.18 -36.49
CA GLN A 75 -12.41 -9.32 -36.11
C GLN A 75 -13.17 -10.36 -36.96
N THR A 76 -12.52 -11.41 -37.42
CA THR A 76 -13.13 -12.51 -38.15
C THR A 76 -13.72 -13.55 -37.21
N PHE A 77 -14.52 -14.49 -37.74
CA PHE A 77 -15.20 -15.54 -36.95
C PHE A 77 -14.26 -16.38 -36.05
N ILE A 78 -13.00 -16.46 -36.44
CA ILE A 78 -11.91 -17.01 -35.60
C ILE A 78 -10.87 -15.88 -35.43
N ALA A 79 -10.80 -15.31 -34.24
CA ALA A 79 -9.79 -14.29 -33.92
C ALA A 79 -8.39 -14.86 -34.17
N HIS A 80 -7.65 -14.27 -35.08
CA HIS A 80 -6.32 -14.72 -35.48
C HIS A 80 -5.32 -13.57 -35.40
N LEU A 81 -4.24 -13.81 -34.65
CA LEU A 81 -3.10 -12.89 -34.59
C LEU A 81 -2.14 -13.19 -35.73
N ASN A 82 -1.74 -12.19 -36.50
CA ASN A 82 -0.71 -12.34 -37.52
C ASN A 82 0.62 -11.70 -37.09
N LYS A 83 1.69 -12.02 -37.83
CA LYS A 83 3.05 -11.57 -37.46
C LYS A 83 3.17 -10.03 -37.56
N LYS A 84 2.58 -9.40 -38.57
CA LYS A 84 2.69 -7.94 -38.75
C LYS A 84 1.99 -7.16 -37.65
N ASP A 85 0.84 -7.64 -37.18
CA ASP A 85 0.12 -7.01 -36.10
C ASP A 85 0.86 -7.22 -34.74
N LEU A 86 1.44 -8.40 -34.55
CA LEU A 86 2.26 -8.65 -33.37
C LEU A 86 3.51 -7.76 -33.30
N GLU A 87 4.12 -7.41 -34.45
CA GLU A 87 5.25 -6.48 -34.51
C GLU A 87 4.89 -5.06 -34.03
N GLN A 88 3.60 -4.71 -33.97
CA GLN A 88 3.10 -3.43 -33.49
C GLN A 88 2.72 -3.45 -32.02
N ALA A 89 2.81 -4.60 -31.33
CA ALA A 89 2.48 -4.73 -29.92
C ALA A 89 3.40 -3.86 -29.06
N LEU A 90 2.82 -2.96 -28.29
CA LEU A 90 3.54 -2.14 -27.33
C LEU A 90 3.54 -2.81 -25.96
N VAL A 91 4.72 -2.97 -25.38
CA VAL A 91 4.91 -3.49 -24.02
C VAL A 91 5.66 -2.43 -23.21
N ALA A 92 5.09 -2.05 -22.07
CA ALA A 92 5.81 -1.22 -21.11
C ALA A 92 7.00 -2.02 -20.53
N LEU A 93 8.21 -1.50 -20.68
CA LEU A 93 9.42 -2.13 -20.17
C LEU A 93 10.02 -1.29 -19.04
N PRO A 94 9.76 -1.63 -17.77
CA PRO A 94 10.48 -1.07 -16.64
C PRO A 94 11.96 -1.50 -16.66
N LYS A 95 12.76 -0.92 -15.76
CA LYS A 95 14.15 -1.35 -15.60
C LYS A 95 14.24 -2.84 -15.24
N PRO A 96 15.33 -3.54 -15.58
CA PRO A 96 15.47 -4.98 -15.34
C PRO A 96 15.22 -5.41 -13.90
N GLU A 97 15.61 -4.61 -12.92
CA GLU A 97 15.40 -4.86 -11.48
C GLU A 97 13.90 -4.81 -11.12
N GLU A 98 13.17 -3.84 -11.67
CA GLU A 98 11.73 -3.71 -11.48
C GLU A 98 10.97 -4.85 -12.15
N GLN A 99 11.42 -5.32 -13.33
CA GLN A 99 10.85 -6.50 -14.00
C GLN A 99 10.94 -7.74 -13.12
N ARG A 100 12.08 -7.98 -12.46
CA ARG A 100 12.25 -9.10 -11.52
C ARG A 100 11.31 -8.99 -10.33
N LEU A 101 11.24 -7.81 -9.71
CA LEU A 101 10.35 -7.55 -8.59
C LEU A 101 8.87 -7.81 -8.95
N ILE A 102 8.43 -7.36 -10.13
CA ILE A 102 7.07 -7.59 -10.63
C ILE A 102 6.80 -9.10 -10.78
N VAL A 103 7.73 -9.86 -11.38
CA VAL A 103 7.59 -11.31 -11.56
C VAL A 103 7.49 -12.02 -10.21
N ASP A 104 8.34 -11.69 -9.25
CA ASP A 104 8.33 -12.31 -7.92
C ASP A 104 7.05 -11.96 -7.14
N THR A 105 6.59 -10.72 -7.23
CA THR A 105 5.31 -10.29 -6.66
C THR A 105 4.14 -11.06 -7.27
N GLN A 106 4.13 -11.26 -8.59
CA GLN A 106 3.08 -12.03 -9.26
C GLN A 106 3.12 -13.52 -8.90
N LYS A 107 4.31 -14.11 -8.72
CA LYS A 107 4.45 -15.49 -8.21
C LYS A 107 3.83 -15.61 -6.81
N THR A 108 4.07 -14.64 -5.94
CA THR A 108 3.49 -14.58 -4.59
C THR A 108 1.96 -14.45 -4.64
N LEU A 109 1.43 -13.55 -5.47
CA LEU A 109 -0.01 -13.40 -5.68
C LEU A 109 -0.67 -14.68 -6.22
N SER A 110 0.01 -15.38 -7.13
CA SER A 110 -0.49 -16.67 -7.66
C SER A 110 -0.55 -17.74 -6.57
N ARG A 111 0.44 -17.81 -5.68
CA ARG A 111 0.43 -18.73 -4.53
C ARG A 111 -0.70 -18.42 -3.55
N LEU A 112 -0.94 -17.12 -3.27
CA LEU A 112 -2.05 -16.70 -2.42
C LEU A 112 -3.40 -17.08 -3.02
N LYS A 113 -3.61 -16.88 -4.32
CA LYS A 113 -4.83 -17.32 -5.02
C LYS A 113 -5.03 -18.82 -4.92
N SER A 114 -3.99 -19.62 -5.18
CA SER A 114 -4.09 -21.09 -5.05
C SER A 114 -4.42 -21.51 -3.62
N ALA A 115 -3.84 -20.86 -2.60
CA ALA A 115 -4.16 -21.17 -1.21
C ALA A 115 -5.61 -20.84 -0.86
N ILE A 116 -6.16 -19.74 -1.41
CA ILE A 116 -7.59 -19.38 -1.23
C ILE A 116 -8.50 -20.42 -1.91
N ASP A 117 -8.16 -20.86 -3.12
CA ASP A 117 -8.92 -21.89 -3.85
C ASP A 117 -8.86 -23.25 -3.11
N GLU A 118 -7.73 -23.56 -2.47
CA GLU A 118 -7.58 -24.75 -1.61
C GLU A 118 -8.46 -24.66 -0.36
N PHE A 119 -8.52 -23.49 0.30
CA PHE A 119 -9.39 -23.25 1.45
C PHE A 119 -10.88 -23.37 1.08
N ASP A 120 -11.28 -22.83 -0.06
CA ASP A 120 -12.65 -22.96 -0.57
C ASP A 120 -13.04 -24.44 -0.78
N THR A 121 -12.14 -25.19 -1.38
CA THR A 121 -12.29 -26.65 -1.58
C THR A 121 -12.37 -27.41 -0.25
N GLU A 122 -11.48 -27.09 0.71
CA GLU A 122 -11.45 -27.73 2.02
C GLU A 122 -12.71 -27.43 2.84
N LEU A 123 -13.22 -26.20 2.80
CA LEU A 123 -14.48 -25.83 3.45
C LEU A 123 -15.65 -26.63 2.88
N ALA A 124 -15.68 -26.86 1.57
CA ALA A 124 -16.74 -27.61 0.93
C ALA A 124 -16.70 -29.10 1.31
N LEU A 125 -15.50 -29.67 1.47
CA LEU A 125 -15.30 -31.11 1.76
C LEU A 125 -15.31 -31.41 3.26
N ASN A 126 -14.82 -30.48 4.10
CA ASN A 126 -14.62 -30.69 5.53
C ASN A 126 -15.02 -29.47 6.36
N PRO A 127 -16.31 -29.30 6.67
CA PRO A 127 -16.80 -28.15 7.44
C PRO A 127 -16.18 -28.00 8.83
N THR A 128 -15.57 -29.03 9.40
CA THR A 128 -14.92 -28.98 10.73
C THR A 128 -13.60 -28.23 10.70
N SER A 129 -12.99 -28.03 9.52
CA SER A 129 -11.77 -27.24 9.36
C SER A 129 -11.98 -25.73 9.38
N SER A 130 -13.26 -25.26 9.42
CA SER A 130 -13.62 -23.85 9.31
C SER A 130 -12.89 -22.94 10.33
N ASN A 131 -12.75 -23.36 11.58
CA ASN A 131 -12.05 -22.56 12.60
C ASN A 131 -10.54 -22.40 12.30
N SER A 132 -9.90 -23.44 11.77
CA SER A 132 -8.49 -23.38 11.40
C SER A 132 -8.27 -22.49 10.17
N ILE A 133 -9.13 -22.63 9.18
CA ILE A 133 -9.11 -21.81 7.97
C ILE A 133 -9.40 -20.35 8.29
N GLN A 134 -10.40 -20.07 9.14
CA GLN A 134 -10.68 -18.70 9.60
C GLN A 134 -9.46 -18.04 10.20
N LYS A 135 -8.75 -18.70 11.11
CA LYS A 135 -7.54 -18.18 11.74
C LYS A 135 -6.42 -17.88 10.73
N GLN A 136 -6.27 -18.73 9.70
CA GLN A 136 -5.28 -18.50 8.64
C GLN A 136 -5.67 -17.32 7.75
N LEU A 137 -6.96 -17.20 7.41
CA LEU A 137 -7.48 -16.05 6.66
C LEU A 137 -7.32 -14.74 7.42
N ASP A 138 -7.62 -14.72 8.73
CA ASP A 138 -7.42 -13.53 9.58
C ASP A 138 -5.95 -13.10 9.55
N THR A 139 -5.01 -14.04 9.67
CA THR A 139 -3.57 -13.75 9.57
C THR A 139 -3.19 -13.16 8.19
N MET A 140 -3.78 -13.70 7.10
CA MET A 140 -3.54 -13.16 5.75
C MET A 140 -4.15 -11.76 5.58
N LEU A 141 -5.35 -11.54 6.10
CA LEU A 141 -6.03 -10.24 6.06
C LEU A 141 -5.27 -9.18 6.84
N ASP A 142 -4.74 -9.52 8.02
CA ASP A 142 -3.89 -8.63 8.81
C ASP A 142 -2.61 -8.24 8.05
N ALA A 143 -1.99 -9.20 7.38
CA ALA A 143 -0.81 -8.93 6.55
C ALA A 143 -1.12 -8.03 5.34
N ILE A 144 -2.28 -8.26 4.67
CA ILE A 144 -2.75 -7.43 3.56
C ILE A 144 -3.17 -6.04 4.06
N GLY A 145 -3.81 -5.97 5.23
CA GLY A 145 -4.18 -4.71 5.89
C GLY A 145 -2.96 -3.81 6.14
N GLY A 146 -1.84 -4.40 6.55
CA GLY A 146 -0.57 -3.68 6.70
C GLY A 146 -0.02 -3.08 5.39
N LEU A 147 -0.18 -3.78 4.27
CA LEU A 147 0.14 -3.23 2.93
C LEU A 147 -0.81 -2.06 2.57
N THR A 148 -2.10 -2.20 2.89
CA THR A 148 -3.10 -1.13 2.67
C THR A 148 -2.81 0.10 3.53
N ASP A 149 -2.33 -0.08 4.76
CA ASP A 149 -1.95 1.03 5.64
C ASP A 149 -0.74 1.81 5.11
N ALA A 150 0.25 1.12 4.54
CA ALA A 150 1.37 1.79 3.88
C ALA A 150 0.92 2.62 2.66
N ASP A 151 -0.01 2.10 1.86
CA ASP A 151 -0.58 2.83 0.73
C ASP A 151 -1.38 4.06 1.18
N LYS A 152 -2.11 3.97 2.29
CA LYS A 152 -2.80 5.12 2.91
C LYS A 152 -1.80 6.19 3.35
N VAL A 153 -0.68 5.80 3.98
CA VAL A 153 0.38 6.75 4.36
C VAL A 153 0.92 7.46 3.13
N TYR A 154 1.23 6.75 2.04
CA TYR A 154 1.67 7.38 0.78
C TYR A 154 0.61 8.30 0.17
N GLY A 155 -0.67 7.93 0.27
CA GLY A 155 -1.79 8.76 -0.19
C GLY A 155 -1.81 10.11 0.54
N LEU A 156 -1.80 10.10 1.88
CA LEU A 156 -1.79 11.30 2.70
C LEU A 156 -0.54 12.18 2.49
N ILE A 157 0.63 11.57 2.35
CA ILE A 157 1.86 12.30 2.05
C ILE A 157 1.75 13.03 0.71
N ARG A 158 1.17 12.40 -0.30
CA ARG A 158 0.99 13.00 -1.64
C ARG A 158 0.00 14.16 -1.63
N GLU A 159 -1.04 14.07 -0.81
CA GLU A 159 -2.02 15.15 -0.61
C GLU A 159 -1.44 16.30 0.21
N GLY A 160 -0.44 16.02 1.07
CA GLY A 160 0.23 16.99 1.92
C GLY A 160 -0.59 17.41 3.14
N GLU A 161 -0.08 18.41 3.88
CA GLU A 161 -0.75 18.95 5.04
C GLU A 161 -2.04 19.69 4.66
N SER A 162 -3.05 19.52 5.48
CA SER A 162 -4.39 20.06 5.24
C SER A 162 -5.14 20.32 6.56
N LYS A 163 -6.41 20.70 6.47
CA LYS A 163 -7.27 20.80 7.63
C LYS A 163 -7.37 19.48 8.41
N ARG A 164 -7.21 18.33 7.72
CA ARG A 164 -7.37 16.98 8.28
C ARG A 164 -6.10 16.12 8.27
N THR A 165 -4.98 16.67 7.82
CA THR A 165 -3.71 15.94 7.76
C THR A 165 -2.60 16.82 8.31
N GLU A 166 -1.77 16.25 9.18
CA GLU A 166 -0.56 16.88 9.70
C GLU A 166 0.60 15.91 9.64
N LEU A 167 1.78 16.39 9.28
CA LEU A 167 3.01 15.63 9.20
C LEU A 167 3.97 16.12 10.30
N LYS A 168 4.68 15.20 10.94
CA LYS A 168 5.74 15.52 11.89
C LYS A 168 6.90 14.54 11.76
N GLU A 169 8.09 15.07 11.74
CA GLU A 169 9.30 14.28 11.54
C GLU A 169 9.58 13.36 12.74
N THR A 170 9.34 13.83 13.96
CA THR A 170 9.63 13.10 15.21
C THR A 170 8.55 13.34 16.25
N LEU A 171 8.46 12.47 17.26
CA LEU A 171 7.59 12.68 18.43
C LEU A 171 8.28 13.52 19.51
N SER A 172 9.54 13.25 19.80
CA SER A 172 10.29 13.88 20.91
C SER A 172 11.75 14.20 20.56
N LEU A 173 12.27 13.70 19.44
CA LEU A 173 13.67 13.89 19.06
C LEU A 173 13.87 15.22 18.34
N ASP A 174 14.66 16.12 18.94
CA ASP A 174 15.24 17.25 18.20
C ASP A 174 16.33 16.73 17.26
N VAL A 175 16.06 16.77 15.96
CA VAL A 175 16.95 16.20 14.92
C VAL A 175 18.31 16.88 14.90
N LYS A 176 18.38 18.19 15.21
CA LYS A 176 19.63 18.97 15.21
C LYS A 176 20.46 18.70 16.47
N LYS A 177 19.84 18.74 17.64
CA LYS A 177 20.50 18.52 18.93
C LYS A 177 20.70 17.05 19.26
N ARG A 178 19.93 16.16 18.61
CA ARG A 178 19.92 14.72 18.91
C ARG A 178 19.49 14.42 20.36
N THR A 179 18.65 15.28 20.95
CA THR A 179 18.15 15.18 22.32
C THR A 179 16.65 15.00 22.35
N LYS A 180 16.13 14.45 23.46
CA LYS A 180 14.69 14.36 23.70
C LYS A 180 14.15 15.69 24.23
N GLU A 181 13.15 16.25 23.56
CA GLU A 181 12.62 17.58 23.85
C GLU A 181 11.10 17.55 24.03
N LYS A 182 10.62 18.02 25.19
CA LYS A 182 9.19 18.03 25.53
C LYS A 182 8.34 18.96 24.62
N TYR A 183 8.92 20.03 24.08
CA TYR A 183 8.17 20.95 23.21
C TYR A 183 7.72 20.28 21.91
N ILE A 184 8.45 19.25 21.42
CA ILE A 184 8.09 18.50 20.22
C ILE A 184 6.88 17.61 20.54
N GLU A 185 6.88 16.91 21.68
CA GLU A 185 5.73 16.14 22.18
C GLU A 185 4.50 17.06 22.33
N THR A 186 4.71 18.25 22.88
CA THR A 186 3.63 19.25 23.01
C THR A 186 3.07 19.67 21.66
N SER A 187 3.91 19.81 20.63
CA SER A 187 3.47 20.15 19.27
C SER A 187 2.56 19.06 18.69
N ALA A 188 2.92 17.78 18.85
CA ALA A 188 2.07 16.68 18.42
C ALA A 188 0.72 16.64 19.16
N LEU A 189 0.73 16.85 20.48
CA LEU A 189 -0.49 16.85 21.29
C LEU A 189 -1.42 18.06 20.99
N LYS A 190 -0.86 19.22 20.64
CA LYS A 190 -1.65 20.36 20.15
C LYS A 190 -2.46 19.99 18.90
N THR A 191 -1.84 19.28 17.98
CA THR A 191 -2.51 18.79 16.75
C THR A 191 -3.63 17.81 17.10
N VAL A 192 -3.38 16.85 18.01
CA VAL A 192 -4.40 15.90 18.46
C VAL A 192 -5.61 16.65 19.05
N VAL A 193 -5.37 17.58 20.00
CA VAL A 193 -6.44 18.36 20.61
C VAL A 193 -7.18 19.20 19.57
N ALA A 194 -6.48 19.79 18.62
CA ALA A 194 -7.10 20.57 17.56
C ALA A 194 -7.98 19.71 16.63
N PHE A 195 -7.57 18.48 16.32
CA PHE A 195 -8.40 17.54 15.56
C PHE A 195 -9.66 17.13 16.33
N LEU A 196 -9.52 16.80 17.63
CA LEU A 196 -10.65 16.46 18.49
C LEU A 196 -11.69 17.59 18.59
N ASN A 197 -11.24 18.82 18.59
CA ASN A 197 -12.10 20.01 18.69
C ASN A 197 -12.66 20.49 17.34
N THR A 198 -12.35 19.81 16.22
CA THR A 198 -12.84 20.21 14.89
C THR A 198 -13.49 19.01 14.19
N GLU A 199 -13.09 18.71 12.97
CA GLU A 199 -13.69 17.65 12.13
C GLU A 199 -12.93 16.32 12.21
N GLY A 200 -12.01 16.19 13.17
CA GLY A 200 -11.06 15.09 13.21
C GLY A 200 -9.93 15.25 12.20
N GLY A 201 -9.08 14.23 12.11
CA GLY A 201 -7.95 14.24 11.19
C GLY A 201 -6.92 13.17 11.51
N ILE A 202 -5.87 13.12 10.70
CA ILE A 202 -4.79 12.16 10.80
C ILE A 202 -3.47 12.90 11.01
N LEU A 203 -2.75 12.50 12.07
CA LEU A 203 -1.39 12.94 12.34
C LEU A 203 -0.44 11.78 12.00
N LEU A 204 0.51 12.02 11.10
CA LEU A 204 1.60 11.09 10.80
C LEU A 204 2.88 11.60 11.46
N ILE A 205 3.52 10.75 12.30
CA ILE A 205 4.81 11.06 12.92
C ILE A 205 5.86 10.08 12.38
N GLY A 206 6.99 10.60 11.92
CA GLY A 206 8.01 9.90 11.14
C GLY A 206 8.04 10.36 9.68
N VAL A 207 7.40 11.49 9.38
CA VAL A 207 7.34 12.10 8.04
C VAL A 207 7.70 13.58 8.18
N SER A 208 8.66 14.05 7.39
CA SER A 208 9.04 15.47 7.36
C SER A 208 8.08 16.31 6.53
N ASP A 209 8.11 17.62 6.70
CA ASP A 209 7.20 18.57 6.04
C ASP A 209 7.28 18.52 4.50
N ASP A 210 8.43 18.09 3.95
CA ASP A 210 8.62 17.87 2.50
C ASP A 210 8.06 16.52 2.01
N GLY A 211 7.36 15.76 2.88
CA GLY A 211 6.75 14.47 2.56
C GLY A 211 7.74 13.29 2.52
N LYS A 212 8.96 13.45 3.00
CA LYS A 212 9.91 12.35 3.08
C LYS A 212 9.67 11.52 4.34
N ILE A 213 9.58 10.20 4.19
CA ILE A 213 9.48 9.28 5.32
C ILE A 213 10.87 9.15 5.95
N THR A 214 11.08 9.85 7.06
CA THR A 214 12.33 9.79 7.86
C THR A 214 12.31 8.59 8.81
N GLY A 215 11.12 8.24 9.30
CA GLY A 215 10.87 7.13 10.22
C GLY A 215 11.26 7.43 11.66
N LEU A 216 10.68 6.66 12.57
CA LEU A 216 10.90 6.75 14.03
C LEU A 216 11.92 5.74 14.56
N ASN A 217 12.58 4.97 13.68
CA ASN A 217 13.47 3.88 14.07
C ASN A 217 14.54 4.33 15.06
N ASP A 218 15.30 5.39 14.71
CA ASP A 218 16.39 5.95 15.53
C ASP A 218 15.86 6.49 16.87
N GLU A 219 14.72 7.16 16.85
CA GLU A 219 14.09 7.71 18.06
C GLU A 219 13.63 6.61 19.00
N ILE A 220 12.98 5.57 18.45
CA ILE A 220 12.49 4.41 19.21
C ILE A 220 13.66 3.64 19.83
N GLU A 221 14.70 3.35 19.06
CA GLU A 221 15.87 2.64 19.56
C GLU A 221 16.58 3.43 20.66
N LYS A 222 16.79 4.74 20.43
CA LYS A 222 17.55 5.59 21.34
C LYS A 222 16.85 5.85 22.68
N PHE A 223 15.54 6.10 22.67
CA PHE A 223 14.81 6.60 23.86
C PHE A 223 13.83 5.58 24.46
N TYR A 224 13.35 4.64 23.66
CA TYR A 224 12.26 3.74 24.10
C TYR A 224 12.62 2.26 24.04
N LYS A 225 13.71 1.87 23.37
CA LYS A 225 14.22 0.50 23.18
C LYS A 225 13.39 -0.37 22.22
N ASN A 226 12.08 -0.22 22.18
CA ASN A 226 11.18 -0.96 21.28
C ASN A 226 9.86 -0.22 21.05
N ILE A 227 9.07 -0.71 20.08
CA ILE A 227 7.78 -0.13 19.70
C ILE A 227 6.78 -0.14 20.86
N ASP A 228 6.72 -1.20 21.66
CA ASP A 228 5.76 -1.32 22.76
C ASP A 228 5.98 -0.24 23.81
N LYS A 229 7.23 0.04 24.18
CA LYS A 229 7.56 1.11 25.12
C LYS A 229 7.33 2.50 24.55
N PHE A 230 7.54 2.67 23.26
CA PHE A 230 7.20 3.90 22.54
C PHE A 230 5.69 4.14 22.56
N LEU A 231 4.88 3.13 22.23
CA LEU A 231 3.41 3.23 22.30
C LEU A 231 2.89 3.43 23.71
N LEU A 232 3.54 2.82 24.71
CA LEU A 232 3.21 3.06 26.12
C LEU A 232 3.48 4.51 26.52
N HIS A 233 4.61 5.10 26.08
CA HIS A 233 4.92 6.50 26.30
C HIS A 233 3.88 7.42 25.62
N TRP A 234 3.52 7.14 24.35
CA TRP A 234 2.47 7.86 23.65
C TRP A 234 1.14 7.81 24.40
N LYS A 235 0.73 6.63 24.84
CA LYS A 235 -0.47 6.44 25.67
C LYS A 235 -0.42 7.25 26.96
N THR A 236 0.73 7.30 27.62
CA THR A 236 0.93 8.09 28.84
C THR A 236 0.78 9.57 28.57
N LEU A 237 1.36 10.08 27.47
CA LEU A 237 1.20 11.48 27.08
C LEU A 237 -0.27 11.84 26.83
N LEU A 238 -1.01 10.97 26.12
CA LEU A 238 -2.45 11.18 25.89
C LEU A 238 -3.23 11.19 27.22
N LYS A 239 -2.94 10.22 28.09
CA LYS A 239 -3.60 10.11 29.40
C LYS A 239 -3.42 11.37 30.27
N GLU A 240 -2.17 11.80 30.41
CA GLU A 240 -1.80 12.86 31.36
C GLU A 240 -2.15 14.26 30.82
N ARG A 241 -2.10 14.46 29.52
CA ARG A 241 -2.14 15.79 28.92
C ARG A 241 -3.39 16.08 28.09
N VAL A 242 -4.04 15.04 27.54
CA VAL A 242 -5.28 15.19 26.74
C VAL A 242 -6.50 14.68 27.49
N GLY A 243 -6.33 13.70 28.37
CA GLY A 243 -7.38 13.12 29.22
C GLY A 243 -7.89 11.76 28.70
N GLU A 244 -8.15 10.82 29.64
CA GLU A 244 -8.62 9.47 29.32
C GLU A 244 -10.01 9.45 28.67
N GLU A 245 -10.83 10.43 28.94
CA GLU A 245 -12.19 10.63 28.38
C GLU A 245 -12.17 10.79 26.84
N ASN A 246 -11.03 11.19 26.28
CA ASN A 246 -10.87 11.38 24.85
C ASN A 246 -10.39 10.12 24.10
N TYR A 247 -10.03 9.04 24.80
CA TYR A 247 -9.57 7.79 24.19
C TYR A 247 -10.52 7.19 23.15
N PRO A 248 -11.85 7.20 23.33
CA PRO A 248 -12.76 6.67 22.32
C PRO A 248 -12.69 7.36 20.96
N PHE A 249 -12.11 8.56 20.90
CA PHE A 249 -11.99 9.37 19.69
C PHE A 249 -10.59 9.29 19.07
N ILE A 250 -9.64 8.54 19.67
CA ILE A 250 -8.24 8.49 19.23
C ILE A 250 -7.83 7.05 18.97
N GLU A 251 -7.54 6.73 17.72
CA GLU A 251 -6.93 5.47 17.34
C GLU A 251 -5.48 5.72 16.92
N TYR A 252 -4.57 4.79 17.27
CA TYR A 252 -3.18 4.93 16.85
C TYR A 252 -2.50 3.58 16.67
N LYS A 253 -1.58 3.53 15.71
CA LYS A 253 -0.78 2.35 15.40
C LYS A 253 0.55 2.73 14.80
N VAL A 254 1.55 1.85 14.92
CA VAL A 254 2.82 1.99 14.19
C VAL A 254 2.73 1.20 12.89
N ILE A 255 2.95 1.88 11.77
CA ILE A 255 2.94 1.33 10.42
C ILE A 255 4.38 1.24 9.92
N ARG A 256 4.74 0.11 9.33
CA ARG A 256 6.02 -0.06 8.65
C ARG A 256 5.88 0.30 7.17
N VAL A 257 6.62 1.29 6.73
CA VAL A 257 6.66 1.73 5.34
C VAL A 257 8.12 1.68 4.85
N ASN A 258 8.45 0.77 3.95
CA ASN A 258 9.82 0.58 3.43
C ASN A 258 10.91 0.61 4.54
N GLU A 259 10.84 -0.31 5.49
CA GLU A 259 11.74 -0.41 6.64
C GLU A 259 11.68 0.77 7.65
N ARG A 260 10.91 1.82 7.38
CA ARG A 260 10.71 2.97 8.26
C ARG A 260 9.43 2.80 9.09
N LEU A 261 9.49 3.19 10.35
CA LEU A 261 8.36 3.15 11.27
C LEU A 261 7.70 4.52 11.31
N VAL A 262 6.39 4.57 11.08
CA VAL A 262 5.57 5.78 11.13
C VAL A 262 4.47 5.56 12.16
N LEU A 263 4.28 6.49 13.09
CA LEU A 263 3.13 6.49 13.96
C LEU A 263 1.96 7.18 13.25
N TRP A 264 0.89 6.43 13.05
CA TRP A 264 -0.40 6.89 12.57
C TRP A 264 -1.29 7.19 13.78
N VAL A 265 -1.81 8.40 13.87
CA VAL A 265 -2.78 8.79 14.88
C VAL A 265 -4.00 9.35 14.16
N GLU A 266 -5.13 8.67 14.33
CA GLU A 266 -6.42 9.07 13.77
C GLU A 266 -7.31 9.61 14.88
N CYS A 267 -7.80 10.84 14.70
CA CYS A 267 -8.66 11.53 15.63
C CYS A 267 -10.03 11.72 15.01
N ASN A 268 -11.07 11.26 15.67
CA ASN A 268 -12.45 11.62 15.37
C ASN A 268 -12.84 12.88 16.16
N ALA A 269 -13.79 13.66 15.64
CA ALA A 269 -14.31 14.83 16.36
C ALA A 269 -14.90 14.41 17.71
N SER A 270 -14.47 15.08 18.79
CA SER A 270 -15.02 14.86 20.12
C SER A 270 -16.42 15.44 20.24
N VAL A 271 -17.24 14.86 21.09
CA VAL A 271 -18.58 15.38 21.42
C VAL A 271 -18.55 16.50 22.47
N SER A 272 -17.38 16.75 23.09
CA SER A 272 -17.17 17.75 24.12
C SER A 272 -15.84 18.46 23.95
N PRO A 273 -15.68 19.69 24.47
CA PRO A 273 -14.44 20.45 24.39
C PRO A 273 -13.26 19.70 25.01
N CYS A 274 -12.19 19.56 24.25
CA CYS A 274 -10.93 18.93 24.68
C CYS A 274 -9.86 20.00 24.93
N TYR A 275 -9.10 19.87 26.02
CA TYR A 275 -8.06 20.82 26.39
C TYR A 275 -6.70 20.11 26.55
N LEU A 276 -5.64 20.75 26.08
CA LEU A 276 -4.28 20.31 26.40
C LEU A 276 -3.90 20.81 27.80
N ASP A 277 -3.39 19.90 28.63
CA ASP A 277 -3.00 20.18 30.01
C ASP A 277 -4.14 20.82 30.84
N GLN A 278 -5.42 20.54 30.48
CA GLN A 278 -6.65 21.08 31.10
C GLN A 278 -6.80 22.62 31.01
N ILE A 279 -5.98 23.28 30.21
CA ILE A 279 -5.91 24.75 30.11
C ILE A 279 -6.07 25.21 28.66
N ASP A 280 -5.30 24.69 27.77
CA ASP A 280 -5.14 25.23 26.42
C ASP A 280 -6.11 24.59 25.43
N PHE A 281 -6.89 25.41 24.74
CA PHE A 281 -7.84 24.97 23.71
C PHE A 281 -7.31 25.27 22.32
N TYR A 282 -7.22 24.24 21.48
CA TYR A 282 -6.72 24.35 20.11
C TYR A 282 -7.79 23.93 19.12
N VAL A 283 -7.80 24.58 17.96
CA VAL A 283 -8.65 24.25 16.82
C VAL A 283 -7.81 24.13 15.55
N ARG A 284 -8.30 23.36 14.60
CA ARG A 284 -7.67 23.23 13.30
C ARG A 284 -8.20 24.29 12.34
N THR A 285 -7.32 25.10 11.82
CA THR A 285 -7.55 25.96 10.67
C THR A 285 -6.81 25.37 9.46
N ASN A 286 -6.82 25.92 8.30
CA ASN A 286 -6.21 25.28 7.14
C ASN A 286 -4.87 25.94 6.76
N PRO A 287 -3.71 25.28 6.91
CA PRO A 287 -3.40 24.01 7.57
C PRO A 287 -2.99 24.16 9.05
N ALA A 288 -3.07 25.33 9.63
CA ALA A 288 -2.53 25.67 10.95
C ALA A 288 -3.34 25.09 12.12
N THR A 289 -2.69 25.04 13.29
CA THR A 289 -3.31 24.78 14.60
C THR A 289 -3.29 26.06 15.41
N ASP A 290 -4.47 26.62 15.72
CA ASP A 290 -4.62 27.88 16.41
C ASP A 290 -5.16 27.70 17.83
N LYS A 291 -4.62 28.47 18.76
CA LYS A 291 -5.11 28.53 20.14
C LYS A 291 -6.30 29.52 20.22
N LEU A 292 -7.40 29.10 20.82
CA LEU A 292 -8.53 29.97 21.13
C LEU A 292 -8.54 30.30 22.61
N GLU A 293 -8.78 31.61 22.90
CA GLU A 293 -8.85 32.15 24.26
C GLU A 293 -9.99 33.17 24.40
N GLY A 294 -10.41 33.38 25.65
CA GLY A 294 -11.38 34.41 26.00
C GLY A 294 -12.72 34.29 25.27
N PRO A 295 -13.30 35.42 24.79
CA PRO A 295 -14.64 35.40 24.16
C PRO A 295 -14.73 34.48 22.94
N LYS A 296 -13.65 34.37 22.13
CA LYS A 296 -13.61 33.53 20.94
C LYS A 296 -13.75 32.06 21.28
N LEU A 297 -13.11 31.61 22.36
CA LEU A 297 -13.25 30.26 22.88
C LEU A 297 -14.68 29.96 23.30
N VAL A 298 -15.29 30.87 24.07
CA VAL A 298 -16.68 30.70 24.57
C VAL A 298 -17.67 30.61 23.40
N GLU A 299 -17.51 31.48 22.41
CA GLU A 299 -18.35 31.48 21.20
C GLU A 299 -18.18 30.19 20.40
N TYR A 300 -16.94 29.75 20.20
CA TYR A 300 -16.65 28.49 19.49
C TYR A 300 -17.30 27.30 20.17
N VAL A 301 -17.09 27.14 21.47
CA VAL A 301 -17.63 26.01 22.24
C VAL A 301 -19.17 25.99 22.19
N LYS A 302 -19.83 27.11 22.32
CA LYS A 302 -21.30 27.20 22.23
C LYS A 302 -21.87 26.84 20.86
N ASN A 303 -21.11 27.09 19.80
CA ASN A 303 -21.59 26.86 18.44
C ASN A 303 -21.23 25.50 17.91
N HIS A 304 -20.11 24.92 18.36
CA HIS A 304 -19.56 23.67 17.83
C HIS A 304 -20.03 22.45 18.62
N PHE A 305 -20.04 22.52 19.95
CA PHE A 305 -20.47 21.42 20.82
C PHE A 305 -21.91 21.67 21.29
N LYS A 306 -22.87 21.07 20.58
CA LYS A 306 -24.31 21.16 20.88
C LYS A 306 -24.84 19.87 21.43
#